data_00184fa3919c4c97a72475422b0eec7a
#
_entry.id   00184fa3919c4c97a72475422b0eec7a
#
_cell.length_a   1.000
_cell.length_b   1.000
_cell.length_c   1.000
_cell.angle_alpha   90.00
_cell.angle_beta   90.00
_cell.angle_gamma   90.00
#
_symmetry.space_group_name_H-M   'P 1'
#
loop_
_entity.id
_entity.type
_entity.pdbx_description
1 polymer ?
#
loop_
_entity_poly.entity_id
_entity_poly.type
_entity_poly.pdbx_seq_one_letter_code
_entity_poly.pdbx_strand_id
1 'polypeptide(L)'
;MREVSGRRKRKHIAIDVEEVEVRSKYFKKENIKTDESLQKTNVTKNSQSNYAVNIDWIKALKPIEYFEWIDSRTCDNPKAWGRAITREEMVNDSGAEIPETFLPIYNRVRLMRSKVNTPVDSMGCSMIPVLVAGKCGIPSEKVKPKNFRLQFLIGTMLSAQTRDERMAQAALNITEYCLDTLKIPEGLTLDGLLKIDESTLADLIKCVSFYSRKANFIKRTAQLLVDDFGSDIPYNIDGILSLPGVGPKMGYLTLQKGWGLIAGICVDVHVHRLCNMWNWVDPIKCKTAEHTRKELQAWLPHSLWYEINTVLVGFGQLICMARGKRCDLCLANDVCNARNLKIIKSSKFHQLEDEKDMETVYSHWLDTLSDGIKTKRYKKK
;
A
#
# COMPACT_ATOMS: atom_id res chain seq x y z
N MET A 1 22.81 -25.73 44.65
CA MET A 1 21.52 -25.84 43.94
C MET A 1 21.38 -24.64 43.01
N ARG A 2 21.51 -24.83 41.72
CA ARG A 2 21.36 -23.80 40.71
C ARG A 2 20.06 -24.03 39.97
N GLU A 3 19.11 -23.11 40.12
CA GLU A 3 17.88 -23.14 39.34
C GLU A 3 18.12 -22.69 37.90
N VAL A 4 17.67 -23.53 37.01
CA VAL A 4 17.79 -23.32 35.55
C VAL A 4 16.55 -22.57 35.09
N SER A 5 16.72 -21.30 34.68
CA SER A 5 15.66 -20.49 34.09
C SER A 5 15.29 -21.02 32.68
N GLY A 6 14.08 -21.56 32.57
CA GLY A 6 13.54 -22.04 31.29
C GLY A 6 13.29 -20.91 30.29
N ARG A 7 14.08 -20.83 29.23
CA ARG A 7 13.80 -20.02 28.07
C ARG A 7 12.55 -20.56 27.35
N ARG A 8 11.42 -19.85 27.45
CA ARG A 8 10.25 -20.09 26.59
C ARG A 8 10.63 -19.83 25.13
N LYS A 9 10.66 -20.88 24.32
CA LYS A 9 10.78 -20.80 22.87
C LYS A 9 9.58 -20.04 22.30
N ARG A 10 9.82 -18.86 21.72
CA ARG A 10 8.80 -18.12 20.95
C ARG A 10 8.47 -18.94 19.70
N LYS A 11 7.24 -19.43 19.58
CA LYS A 11 6.71 -19.95 18.34
C LYS A 11 6.64 -18.80 17.33
N HIS A 12 7.46 -18.82 16.30
CA HIS A 12 7.26 -18.02 15.11
C HIS A 12 6.07 -18.61 14.36
N ILE A 13 4.94 -17.91 14.35
CA ILE A 13 3.83 -18.21 13.44
C ILE A 13 4.31 -17.75 12.06
N ALA A 14 4.64 -18.69 11.21
CA ALA A 14 4.83 -18.45 9.79
C ALA A 14 3.44 -18.18 9.19
N ILE A 15 3.23 -16.98 8.69
CA ILE A 15 2.03 -16.66 7.92
C ILE A 15 2.23 -17.30 6.56
N ASP A 16 1.45 -18.32 6.25
CA ASP A 16 1.51 -19.04 4.98
C ASP A 16 1.04 -18.13 3.84
N VAL A 17 1.82 -18.14 2.75
CA VAL A 17 1.61 -17.24 1.59
C VAL A 17 0.51 -17.76 0.66
N GLU A 18 -0.06 -18.93 0.92
CA GLU A 18 -1.12 -19.54 0.09
C GLU A 18 -2.50 -18.86 0.19
N GLU A 19 -2.71 -17.91 1.11
CA GLU A 19 -4.01 -17.23 1.28
C GLU A 19 -4.21 -15.99 0.40
N VAL A 20 -3.47 -15.82 -0.70
CA VAL A 20 -3.57 -14.62 -1.58
C VAL A 20 -4.84 -14.59 -2.45
N GLU A 21 -5.66 -15.62 -2.42
CA GLU A 21 -7.01 -15.59 -3.03
C GLU A 21 -8.07 -14.77 -2.24
N VAL A 22 -7.67 -14.12 -1.15
CA VAL A 22 -8.61 -13.43 -0.23
C VAL A 22 -9.41 -12.31 -0.93
N ARG A 23 -8.84 -11.61 -1.90
CA ARG A 23 -9.59 -10.57 -2.65
C ARG A 23 -10.74 -11.14 -3.48
N SER A 24 -10.57 -12.30 -4.12
CA SER A 24 -11.59 -12.88 -5.00
C SER A 24 -12.69 -13.63 -4.25
N LYS A 25 -12.42 -14.14 -3.05
CA LYS A 25 -13.39 -14.91 -2.26
C LYS A 25 -14.37 -14.07 -1.47
N TYR A 26 -13.94 -12.88 -1.00
CA TYR A 26 -14.81 -11.95 -0.29
C TYR A 26 -15.69 -11.10 -1.22
N PHE A 27 -15.28 -10.92 -2.49
CA PHE A 27 -16.04 -10.22 -3.52
C PHE A 27 -16.51 -11.18 -4.62
N LYS A 28 -17.07 -12.35 -4.26
CA LYS A 28 -17.81 -13.15 -5.23
C LYS A 28 -18.97 -12.35 -5.77
N LYS A 29 -18.90 -12.00 -7.05
CA LYS A 29 -20.03 -11.50 -7.81
C LYS A 29 -21.16 -12.54 -7.77
N GLU A 30 -22.10 -12.40 -6.88
CA GLU A 30 -23.45 -12.84 -7.17
C GLU A 30 -23.98 -11.86 -8.22
N ASN A 31 -24.57 -12.40 -9.31
CA ASN A 31 -25.07 -11.64 -10.44
C ASN A 31 -26.13 -10.62 -10.01
N ILE A 32 -25.70 -9.45 -9.56
CA ILE A 32 -26.57 -8.28 -9.37
C ILE A 32 -26.57 -7.55 -10.70
N LYS A 33 -27.75 -7.51 -11.34
CA LYS A 33 -27.99 -6.67 -12.51
C LYS A 33 -27.62 -5.24 -12.14
N THR A 34 -26.53 -4.75 -12.70
CA THR A 34 -26.14 -3.35 -12.58
C THR A 34 -27.19 -2.51 -13.28
N ASP A 35 -27.89 -1.69 -12.54
CA ASP A 35 -28.78 -0.69 -13.08
C ASP A 35 -27.91 0.40 -13.73
N GLU A 36 -27.85 0.40 -15.06
CA GLU A 36 -27.10 1.37 -15.88
C GLU A 36 -27.53 2.83 -15.65
N SER A 37 -28.63 3.05 -14.92
CA SER A 37 -29.16 4.38 -14.60
C SER A 37 -28.31 5.15 -13.57
N LEU A 38 -27.55 4.45 -12.71
CA LEU A 38 -26.71 5.07 -11.66
C LEU A 38 -25.38 5.65 -12.16
N GLN A 39 -24.97 5.31 -13.38
CA GLN A 39 -23.72 5.84 -13.97
C GLN A 39 -23.89 7.18 -14.70
N LYS A 40 -25.12 7.69 -14.89
CA LYS A 40 -25.37 8.86 -15.75
C LYS A 40 -25.63 10.18 -15.05
N THR A 41 -25.63 10.24 -13.73
CA THR A 41 -25.86 11.51 -13.01
C THR A 41 -24.59 11.98 -12.31
N ASN A 42 -24.07 13.11 -12.80
CA ASN A 42 -23.00 13.96 -12.23
C ASN A 42 -21.56 13.74 -12.67
N VAL A 43 -21.32 13.57 -13.97
CA VAL A 43 -20.01 13.90 -14.54
C VAL A 43 -20.18 15.13 -15.43
N THR A 44 -20.02 16.31 -14.88
CA THR A 44 -19.82 17.53 -15.66
C THR A 44 -18.44 17.48 -16.31
N LYS A 45 -18.44 17.53 -17.65
CA LYS A 45 -17.22 17.53 -18.48
C LYS A 45 -16.51 18.89 -18.33
N ASN A 46 -15.57 18.96 -17.36
CA ASN A 46 -14.53 19.98 -17.37
C ASN A 46 -13.20 19.29 -17.00
N SER A 47 -12.15 19.53 -17.74
CA SER A 47 -10.85 18.83 -17.66
C SER A 47 -10.13 18.91 -16.30
N GLN A 48 -10.59 19.75 -15.38
CA GLN A 48 -10.14 19.77 -13.97
C GLN A 48 -11.12 19.07 -13.01
N SER A 49 -12.31 18.66 -13.44
CA SER A 49 -13.40 18.18 -12.57
C SER A 49 -13.55 16.66 -12.45
N ASN A 50 -12.81 15.86 -13.20
CA ASN A 50 -12.92 14.39 -13.16
C ASN A 50 -12.49 13.76 -11.82
N TYR A 51 -11.98 14.55 -10.88
CA TYR A 51 -11.53 14.12 -9.55
C TYR A 51 -12.35 14.69 -8.39
N ALA A 52 -13.34 15.54 -8.69
CA ALA A 52 -14.26 16.05 -7.68
C ALA A 52 -15.13 14.89 -7.16
N VAL A 53 -15.03 14.62 -5.87
CA VAL A 53 -15.77 13.56 -5.20
C VAL A 53 -16.78 14.21 -4.27
N ASN A 54 -18.05 13.78 -4.36
CA ASN A 54 -19.09 14.25 -3.46
C ASN A 54 -18.97 13.49 -2.12
N ILE A 55 -18.46 14.16 -1.10
CA ILE A 55 -18.21 13.56 0.22
C ILE A 55 -19.49 13.09 0.89
N ASP A 56 -20.58 13.84 0.79
CA ASP A 56 -21.84 13.47 1.43
C ASP A 56 -22.44 12.23 0.77
N TRP A 57 -22.31 12.11 -0.55
CA TRP A 57 -22.69 10.89 -1.24
C TRP A 57 -21.86 9.68 -0.79
N ILE A 58 -20.52 9.82 -0.66
CA ILE A 58 -19.67 8.72 -0.17
C ILE A 58 -20.07 8.30 1.25
N LYS A 59 -20.38 9.27 2.12
CA LYS A 59 -20.80 8.98 3.49
C LYS A 59 -22.15 8.25 3.54
N ALA A 60 -23.01 8.45 2.56
CA ALA A 60 -24.32 7.82 2.45
C ALA A 60 -24.30 6.39 1.88
N LEU A 61 -23.18 5.97 1.26
CA LEU A 61 -23.06 4.63 0.67
C LEU A 61 -23.18 3.53 1.73
N LYS A 62 -23.90 2.47 1.37
CA LYS A 62 -23.90 1.22 2.15
C LYS A 62 -22.53 0.51 2.02
N PRO A 63 -22.18 -0.42 2.94
CA PRO A 63 -20.87 -1.07 2.91
C PRO A 63 -20.49 -1.66 1.56
N ILE A 64 -21.34 -2.45 0.93
CA ILE A 64 -21.04 -3.09 -0.38
C ILE A 64 -20.83 -2.03 -1.47
N GLU A 65 -21.74 -1.05 -1.56
CA GLU A 65 -21.64 0.05 -2.53
C GLU A 65 -20.36 0.87 -2.36
N TYR A 66 -19.98 1.12 -1.10
CA TYR A 66 -18.72 1.81 -0.79
C TYR A 66 -17.49 1.00 -1.21
N PHE A 67 -17.47 -0.31 -0.94
CA PHE A 67 -16.34 -1.16 -1.30
C PHE A 67 -16.19 -1.31 -2.82
N GLU A 68 -17.29 -1.48 -3.55
CA GLU A 68 -17.25 -1.50 -5.01
C GLU A 68 -16.75 -0.18 -5.59
N TRP A 69 -17.24 0.93 -5.03
CA TRP A 69 -16.82 2.25 -5.45
C TRP A 69 -15.36 2.53 -5.15
N ILE A 70 -14.89 2.30 -3.91
CA ILE A 70 -13.50 2.58 -3.53
C ILE A 70 -12.52 1.69 -4.30
N ASP A 71 -12.87 0.44 -4.56
CA ASP A 71 -12.08 -0.46 -5.38
C ASP A 71 -12.00 0.02 -6.83
N SER A 72 -13.10 0.48 -7.42
CA SER A 72 -13.10 1.04 -8.77
C SER A 72 -12.19 2.27 -8.92
N ARG A 73 -12.04 3.04 -7.84
CA ARG A 73 -11.22 4.27 -7.80
C ARG A 73 -9.77 4.04 -7.45
N THR A 74 -9.49 3.04 -6.64
CA THR A 74 -8.20 2.92 -5.97
C THR A 74 -7.62 1.51 -6.01
N CYS A 75 -8.31 0.57 -6.68
CA CYS A 75 -7.80 -0.79 -6.80
C CYS A 75 -6.54 -0.78 -7.64
N ASP A 76 -5.47 -1.27 -7.04
CA ASP A 76 -4.27 -1.60 -7.78
C ASP A 76 -4.65 -2.73 -8.73
N ASN A 77 -4.65 -2.44 -10.03
CA ASN A 77 -4.97 -3.40 -11.07
C ASN A 77 -3.69 -3.95 -11.71
N PRO A 78 -3.13 -5.05 -11.19
CA PRO A 78 -1.91 -5.64 -11.76
C PRO A 78 -2.05 -5.97 -13.24
N LYS A 79 -3.24 -6.34 -13.72
CA LYS A 79 -3.46 -6.61 -15.15
C LYS A 79 -3.25 -5.34 -16.00
N ALA A 80 -3.63 -4.17 -15.50
CA ALA A 80 -3.39 -2.90 -16.18
C ALA A 80 -1.89 -2.54 -16.25
N TRP A 81 -1.09 -3.01 -15.29
CA TRP A 81 0.36 -2.78 -15.29
C TRP A 81 1.10 -3.58 -16.36
N GLY A 82 0.51 -4.65 -16.89
CA GLY A 82 1.06 -5.41 -18.01
C GLY A 82 1.10 -4.64 -19.33
N ARG A 83 0.27 -3.56 -19.48
CA ARG A 83 0.27 -2.69 -20.65
C ARG A 83 1.29 -1.57 -20.49
N ALA A 84 2.12 -1.36 -21.51
CA ALA A 84 3.03 -0.22 -21.54
C ALA A 84 2.26 1.10 -21.67
N ILE A 85 2.74 2.12 -20.97
CA ILE A 85 2.30 3.51 -21.13
C ILE A 85 3.05 4.09 -22.32
N THR A 86 2.35 4.77 -23.23
CA THR A 86 2.96 5.43 -24.39
C THR A 86 3.37 6.86 -24.05
N ARG A 87 4.16 7.48 -24.95
CA ARG A 87 4.59 8.87 -24.76
C ARG A 87 3.43 9.85 -24.89
N GLU A 88 2.45 9.54 -25.73
CA GLU A 88 1.24 10.32 -25.94
C GLU A 88 0.32 10.33 -24.70
N GLU A 89 0.36 9.26 -23.91
CA GLU A 89 -0.38 9.18 -22.64
C GLU A 89 0.28 9.97 -21.49
N MET A 90 1.53 10.41 -21.69
CA MET A 90 2.30 11.19 -20.71
C MET A 90 1.99 12.69 -20.80
N VAL A 91 0.71 13.03 -20.87
CA VAL A 91 0.28 14.43 -20.84
C VAL A 91 0.26 14.92 -19.39
N ASN A 92 1.05 15.95 -19.09
CA ASN A 92 1.01 16.66 -17.82
C ASN A 92 0.51 18.10 -18.03
N ASP A 93 -0.23 18.61 -17.05
CA ASP A 93 -0.84 19.95 -17.12
C ASP A 93 0.20 21.08 -16.95
N SER A 94 1.40 20.76 -16.48
CA SER A 94 2.46 21.73 -16.18
C SER A 94 3.36 22.04 -17.38
N GLY A 95 3.36 21.21 -18.41
CA GLY A 95 4.34 21.28 -19.49
C GLY A 95 5.77 20.98 -19.08
N ALA A 96 6.01 20.48 -17.86
CA ALA A 96 7.33 20.12 -17.39
C ALA A 96 7.89 18.92 -18.14
N GLU A 97 9.21 18.92 -18.36
CA GLU A 97 9.89 17.86 -19.08
C GLU A 97 9.89 16.55 -18.30
N ILE A 98 9.50 15.48 -18.98
CA ILE A 98 9.48 14.12 -18.42
C ILE A 98 10.88 13.51 -18.59
N PRO A 99 11.50 12.99 -17.51
CA PRO A 99 12.80 12.36 -17.62
C PRO A 99 12.81 11.24 -18.68
N GLU A 100 13.76 11.28 -19.60
CA GLU A 100 13.85 10.31 -20.71
C GLU A 100 13.89 8.85 -20.25
N THR A 101 14.49 8.60 -19.08
CA THR A 101 14.61 7.28 -18.49
C THR A 101 13.31 6.79 -17.84
N PHE A 102 12.29 7.64 -17.68
CA PHE A 102 11.07 7.28 -16.95
C PHE A 102 10.32 6.15 -17.66
N LEU A 103 9.83 6.37 -18.86
CA LEU A 103 9.02 5.37 -19.57
C LEU A 103 9.75 4.03 -19.78
N PRO A 104 11.02 4.01 -20.25
CA PRO A 104 11.74 2.77 -20.42
C PRO A 104 11.88 1.94 -19.15
N ILE A 105 12.13 2.59 -18.01
CA ILE A 105 12.26 1.92 -16.71
C ILE A 105 10.88 1.59 -16.12
N TYR A 106 9.97 2.58 -16.10
CA TYR A 106 8.69 2.44 -15.41
C TYR A 106 7.79 1.36 -16.04
N ASN A 107 7.74 1.30 -17.38
CA ASN A 107 6.99 0.26 -18.08
C ASN A 107 7.49 -1.15 -17.75
N ARG A 108 8.81 -1.35 -17.68
CA ARG A 108 9.40 -2.63 -17.28
C ARG A 108 9.12 -2.97 -15.82
N VAL A 109 9.14 -1.96 -14.94
CA VAL A 109 8.77 -2.14 -13.53
C VAL A 109 7.30 -2.51 -13.39
N ARG A 110 6.39 -1.80 -14.07
CA ARG A 110 4.95 -2.13 -14.11
C ARG A 110 4.72 -3.57 -14.57
N LEU A 111 5.40 -3.96 -15.63
CA LEU A 111 5.30 -5.30 -16.19
C LEU A 111 5.76 -6.38 -15.20
N MET A 112 6.91 -6.21 -14.52
CA MET A 112 7.33 -7.11 -13.43
C MET A 112 6.28 -7.16 -12.32
N ARG A 113 5.74 -6.01 -11.92
CA ARG A 113 4.71 -5.91 -10.88
C ARG A 113 3.38 -6.54 -11.28
N SER A 114 3.05 -6.60 -12.56
CA SER A 114 1.83 -7.29 -13.05
C SER A 114 1.88 -8.81 -12.87
N LYS A 115 3.06 -9.38 -12.68
CA LYS A 115 3.29 -10.84 -12.61
C LYS A 115 3.62 -11.34 -11.21
N VAL A 116 3.93 -10.46 -10.24
CA VAL A 116 4.42 -10.87 -8.91
C VAL A 116 3.66 -10.17 -7.80
N ASN A 117 3.20 -10.96 -6.84
CA ASN A 117 2.68 -10.45 -5.58
C ASN A 117 3.83 -10.11 -4.64
N THR A 118 3.71 -8.98 -3.95
CA THR A 118 4.71 -8.50 -3.00
C THR A 118 4.06 -8.25 -1.63
N PRO A 119 4.84 -8.08 -0.55
CA PRO A 119 4.27 -7.85 0.78
C PRO A 119 3.26 -6.69 0.84
N VAL A 120 3.49 -5.60 0.08
CA VAL A 120 2.55 -4.47 0.06
C VAL A 120 1.18 -4.86 -0.50
N ASP A 121 1.10 -5.85 -1.38
CA ASP A 121 -0.16 -6.26 -2.02
C ASP A 121 -1.06 -7.10 -1.10
N SER A 122 -0.47 -7.83 -0.15
CA SER A 122 -1.19 -8.74 0.75
C SER A 122 -1.30 -8.24 2.18
N MET A 123 -0.30 -7.50 2.67
CA MET A 123 -0.17 -7.07 4.05
C MET A 123 0.15 -5.58 4.20
N GLY A 124 0.17 -4.81 3.11
CA GLY A 124 0.32 -3.36 3.16
C GLY A 124 -0.82 -2.69 3.95
N CYS A 125 -0.62 -1.45 4.40
CA CYS A 125 -1.63 -0.74 5.19
C CYS A 125 -2.98 -0.63 4.48
N SER A 126 -3.01 -0.65 3.14
CA SER A 126 -4.25 -0.69 2.35
C SER A 126 -5.05 -1.99 2.51
N MET A 127 -4.39 -3.06 2.93
CA MET A 127 -5.01 -4.36 3.10
C MET A 127 -5.50 -4.62 4.53
N ILE A 128 -5.12 -3.77 5.50
CA ILE A 128 -5.43 -3.99 6.91
C ILE A 128 -6.93 -4.20 7.17
N PRO A 129 -7.85 -3.35 6.68
CA PRO A 129 -9.27 -3.56 6.97
C PRO A 129 -9.79 -4.91 6.46
N VAL A 130 -9.40 -5.31 5.26
CA VAL A 130 -9.80 -6.57 4.64
C VAL A 130 -9.17 -7.77 5.34
N LEU A 131 -7.86 -7.69 5.61
CA LEU A 131 -7.11 -8.76 6.29
C LEU A 131 -7.66 -9.02 7.69
N VAL A 132 -7.93 -7.96 8.45
CA VAL A 132 -8.42 -8.04 9.81
C VAL A 132 -9.85 -8.60 9.85
N ALA A 133 -10.74 -8.10 8.97
CA ALA A 133 -12.08 -8.62 8.86
C ALA A 133 -12.08 -10.12 8.51
N GLY A 134 -11.27 -10.52 7.53
CA GLY A 134 -11.17 -11.92 7.10
C GLY A 134 -10.64 -12.84 8.20
N LYS A 135 -9.56 -12.45 8.90
CA LYS A 135 -8.97 -13.28 9.97
C LYS A 135 -9.84 -13.37 11.21
N CYS A 136 -10.59 -12.32 11.51
CA CYS A 136 -11.51 -12.28 12.66
C CYS A 136 -12.93 -12.76 12.33
N GLY A 137 -13.19 -13.23 11.11
CA GLY A 137 -14.52 -13.70 10.70
C GLY A 137 -15.60 -12.61 10.71
N ILE A 138 -15.22 -11.35 10.51
CA ILE A 138 -16.16 -10.23 10.45
C ILE A 138 -16.70 -10.16 9.02
N PRO A 139 -18.02 -10.34 8.79
CA PRO A 139 -18.61 -10.23 7.47
C PRO A 139 -18.42 -8.83 6.88
N SER A 140 -18.12 -8.75 5.59
CA SER A 140 -17.83 -7.48 4.89
C SER A 140 -18.99 -6.47 4.98
N GLU A 141 -20.22 -6.96 4.94
CA GLU A 141 -21.44 -6.14 5.09
C GLU A 141 -21.58 -5.50 6.48
N LYS A 142 -20.85 -6.01 7.49
CA LYS A 142 -20.81 -5.42 8.84
C LYS A 142 -19.72 -4.37 9.00
N VAL A 143 -18.76 -4.32 8.09
CA VAL A 143 -17.70 -3.31 8.12
C VAL A 143 -18.24 -2.00 7.57
N LYS A 144 -18.68 -1.10 8.45
CA LYS A 144 -19.17 0.22 8.05
C LYS A 144 -18.08 1.02 7.33
N PRO A 145 -18.39 1.81 6.29
CA PRO A 145 -17.41 2.62 5.55
C PRO A 145 -16.50 3.47 6.44
N LYS A 146 -17.06 4.10 7.47
CA LYS A 146 -16.27 4.89 8.45
C LYS A 146 -15.28 4.04 9.25
N ASN A 147 -15.65 2.80 9.59
CA ASN A 147 -14.74 1.89 10.30
C ASN A 147 -13.61 1.42 9.38
N PHE A 148 -13.91 1.16 8.10
CA PHE A 148 -12.89 0.86 7.10
C PHE A 148 -11.88 2.01 6.99
N ARG A 149 -12.34 3.26 6.85
CA ARG A 149 -11.49 4.43 6.78
C ARG A 149 -10.63 4.60 8.04
N LEU A 150 -11.22 4.42 9.20
CA LEU A 150 -10.52 4.46 10.49
C LEU A 150 -9.44 3.37 10.57
N GLN A 151 -9.79 2.12 10.28
CA GLN A 151 -8.86 0.98 10.30
C GLN A 151 -7.69 1.21 9.34
N PHE A 152 -7.96 1.81 8.18
CA PHE A 152 -6.93 2.22 7.23
C PHE A 152 -5.99 3.27 7.82
N LEU A 153 -6.52 4.33 8.41
CA LEU A 153 -5.72 5.36 9.09
C LEU A 153 -4.85 4.76 10.21
N ILE A 154 -5.44 3.94 11.07
CA ILE A 154 -4.70 3.25 12.13
C ILE A 154 -3.60 2.36 11.54
N GLY A 155 -3.88 1.62 10.47
CA GLY A 155 -2.89 0.83 9.74
C GLY A 155 -1.72 1.68 9.26
N THR A 156 -1.98 2.87 8.67
CA THR A 156 -0.91 3.78 8.23
C THR A 156 -0.08 4.32 9.40
N MET A 157 -0.70 4.65 10.53
CA MET A 157 0.02 5.09 11.75
C MET A 157 0.88 3.97 12.33
N LEU A 158 0.41 2.73 12.33
CA LEU A 158 1.16 1.57 12.79
C LEU A 158 2.34 1.24 11.86
N SER A 159 2.22 1.51 10.56
CA SER A 159 3.22 1.18 9.53
C SER A 159 4.52 2.00 9.63
N ALA A 160 4.51 3.16 10.29
CA ALA A 160 5.69 4.02 10.40
C ALA A 160 6.87 3.27 11.02
N GLN A 161 7.97 3.14 10.26
CA GLN A 161 9.20 2.42 10.64
C GLN A 161 8.94 0.99 11.16
N THR A 162 7.93 0.33 10.63
CA THR A 162 7.50 -1.01 11.03
C THR A 162 7.30 -1.86 9.78
N ARG A 163 7.66 -3.15 9.85
CA ARG A 163 7.42 -4.10 8.77
C ARG A 163 5.93 -4.43 8.68
N ASP A 164 5.47 -4.73 7.47
CA ASP A 164 4.06 -4.98 7.18
C ASP A 164 3.47 -6.12 8.04
N GLU A 165 4.22 -7.21 8.26
CA GLU A 165 3.76 -8.33 9.09
C GLU A 165 3.51 -7.94 10.56
N ARG A 166 4.36 -7.06 11.12
CA ARG A 166 4.20 -6.57 12.50
C ARG A 166 3.06 -5.58 12.62
N MET A 167 2.88 -4.74 11.60
CA MET A 167 1.75 -3.82 11.52
C MET A 167 0.43 -4.59 11.45
N ALA A 168 0.34 -5.60 10.60
CA ALA A 168 -0.84 -6.46 10.48
C ALA A 168 -1.14 -7.17 11.81
N GLN A 169 -0.13 -7.70 12.50
CA GLN A 169 -0.30 -8.33 13.81
C GLN A 169 -0.82 -7.34 14.85
N ALA A 170 -0.31 -6.11 14.88
CA ALA A 170 -0.79 -5.09 15.81
C ALA A 170 -2.26 -4.74 15.57
N ALA A 171 -2.66 -4.60 14.31
CA ALA A 171 -4.05 -4.34 13.94
C ALA A 171 -4.98 -5.50 14.34
N LEU A 172 -4.52 -6.75 14.15
CA LEU A 172 -5.25 -7.95 14.61
C LEU A 172 -5.42 -7.95 16.12
N ASN A 173 -4.36 -7.72 16.89
CA ASN A 173 -4.43 -7.70 18.36
C ASN A 173 -5.46 -6.68 18.88
N ILE A 174 -5.50 -5.47 18.28
CA ILE A 174 -6.52 -4.47 18.66
C ILE A 174 -7.92 -4.98 18.32
N THR A 175 -8.08 -5.58 17.14
CA THR A 175 -9.41 -6.06 16.69
C THR A 175 -9.91 -7.22 17.56
N GLU A 176 -9.05 -8.20 17.84
CA GLU A 176 -9.37 -9.32 18.75
C GLU A 176 -9.74 -8.82 20.14
N TYR A 177 -9.01 -7.84 20.67
CA TYR A 177 -9.36 -7.22 21.95
C TYR A 177 -10.75 -6.54 21.91
N CYS A 178 -11.05 -5.83 20.82
CA CYS A 178 -12.38 -5.23 20.64
C CYS A 178 -13.50 -6.28 20.59
N LEU A 179 -13.27 -7.40 19.88
CA LEU A 179 -14.23 -8.50 19.78
C LEU A 179 -14.41 -9.25 21.10
N ASP A 180 -13.29 -9.68 21.69
CA ASP A 180 -13.29 -10.63 22.80
C ASP A 180 -13.49 -9.97 24.15
N THR A 181 -12.88 -8.80 24.38
CA THR A 181 -12.93 -8.10 25.67
C THR A 181 -14.04 -7.06 25.69
N LEU A 182 -14.09 -6.19 24.67
CA LEU A 182 -15.09 -5.10 24.64
C LEU A 182 -16.44 -5.53 24.06
N LYS A 183 -16.52 -6.74 23.48
CA LYS A 183 -17.73 -7.31 22.85
C LYS A 183 -18.30 -6.42 21.73
N ILE A 184 -17.41 -5.80 20.95
CA ILE A 184 -17.75 -4.95 19.80
C ILE A 184 -17.71 -5.83 18.54
N PRO A 185 -18.86 -6.20 17.95
CA PRO A 185 -18.91 -7.17 16.85
C PRO A 185 -18.31 -6.68 15.53
N GLU A 186 -18.12 -5.37 15.37
CA GLU A 186 -17.42 -4.76 14.22
C GLU A 186 -15.89 -4.72 14.40
N GLY A 187 -15.37 -5.21 15.53
CA GLY A 187 -13.94 -5.23 15.82
C GLY A 187 -13.36 -3.83 16.08
N LEU A 188 -12.28 -3.47 15.42
CA LEU A 188 -11.63 -2.17 15.57
C LEU A 188 -12.54 -1.04 15.06
N THR A 189 -13.07 -0.27 15.98
CA THR A 189 -13.93 0.90 15.76
C THR A 189 -13.45 2.10 16.55
N LEU A 190 -13.98 3.29 16.27
CA LEU A 190 -13.66 4.50 17.03
C LEU A 190 -14.08 4.36 18.50
N ASP A 191 -15.28 3.82 18.76
CA ASP A 191 -15.77 3.54 20.11
C ASP A 191 -14.82 2.57 20.85
N GLY A 192 -14.35 1.52 20.18
CA GLY A 192 -13.36 0.59 20.72
C GLY A 192 -12.06 1.29 21.12
N LEU A 193 -11.50 2.12 20.24
CA LEU A 193 -10.28 2.87 20.54
C LEU A 193 -10.44 3.85 21.70
N LEU A 194 -11.62 4.45 21.86
CA LEU A 194 -11.91 5.33 22.99
C LEU A 194 -11.99 4.56 24.31
N LYS A 195 -12.56 3.35 24.31
CA LYS A 195 -12.70 2.50 25.50
C LYS A 195 -11.41 1.85 25.96
N ILE A 196 -10.49 1.52 25.05
CA ILE A 196 -9.18 0.96 25.39
C ILE A 196 -8.35 2.05 26.08
N ASP A 197 -7.81 1.80 27.26
CA ASP A 197 -6.83 2.71 27.89
C ASP A 197 -5.50 2.70 27.14
N GLU A 198 -4.69 3.77 27.32
CA GLU A 198 -3.46 3.95 26.56
C GLU A 198 -2.42 2.86 26.86
N SER A 199 -2.35 2.37 28.08
CA SER A 199 -1.40 1.33 28.50
C SER A 199 -1.74 -0.01 27.86
N THR A 200 -3.01 -0.39 27.88
CA THR A 200 -3.51 -1.59 27.19
C THR A 200 -3.29 -1.50 25.68
N LEU A 201 -3.58 -0.33 25.06
CA LEU A 201 -3.32 -0.14 23.65
C LEU A 201 -1.83 -0.29 23.31
N ALA A 202 -0.94 0.28 24.13
CA ALA A 202 0.50 0.15 23.97
C ALA A 202 0.94 -1.32 24.04
N ASP A 203 0.38 -2.11 24.95
CA ASP A 203 0.66 -3.54 25.06
C ASP A 203 0.19 -4.35 23.85
N LEU A 204 -1.00 -4.07 23.35
CA LEU A 204 -1.55 -4.72 22.14
C LEU A 204 -0.66 -4.49 20.91
N ILE A 205 -0.05 -3.31 20.81
CA ILE A 205 0.77 -2.93 19.65
C ILE A 205 2.28 -3.00 19.91
N LYS A 206 2.75 -3.62 20.99
CA LYS A 206 4.20 -3.68 21.32
C LYS A 206 5.08 -4.39 20.29
N CYS A 207 4.48 -5.08 19.34
CA CYS A 207 5.19 -5.69 18.22
C CYS A 207 5.67 -4.65 17.17
N VAL A 208 5.12 -3.42 17.15
CA VAL A 208 5.55 -2.35 16.25
C VAL A 208 6.62 -1.45 16.90
N SER A 209 7.40 -0.76 16.06
CA SER A 209 8.37 0.23 16.54
C SER A 209 7.68 1.44 17.14
N PHE A 210 8.25 2.03 18.18
CA PHE A 210 7.71 3.23 18.87
C PHE A 210 6.28 3.06 19.41
N TYR A 211 5.93 1.86 19.82
CA TYR A 211 4.57 1.47 20.21
C TYR A 211 3.93 2.40 21.26
N SER A 212 4.65 2.80 22.31
CA SER A 212 4.11 3.72 23.34
C SER A 212 3.70 5.07 22.74
N ARG A 213 4.57 5.67 21.89
CA ARG A 213 4.24 6.94 21.22
C ARG A 213 3.08 6.76 20.26
N LYS A 214 3.02 5.65 19.54
CA LYS A 214 1.92 5.34 18.63
C LYS A 214 0.60 5.16 19.38
N ALA A 215 0.60 4.47 20.55
CA ALA A 215 -0.58 4.35 21.38
C ALA A 215 -1.11 5.73 21.80
N ASN A 216 -0.26 6.61 22.30
CA ASN A 216 -0.64 7.98 22.63
C ASN A 216 -1.20 8.74 21.41
N PHE A 217 -0.55 8.68 20.26
CA PHE A 217 -1.03 9.33 19.03
C PHE A 217 -2.39 8.77 18.59
N ILE A 218 -2.58 7.46 18.63
CA ILE A 218 -3.86 6.82 18.27
C ILE A 218 -4.97 7.26 19.23
N LYS A 219 -4.71 7.30 20.55
CA LYS A 219 -5.70 7.77 21.54
C LYS A 219 -6.11 9.22 21.31
N ARG A 220 -5.13 10.10 21.12
CA ARG A 220 -5.38 11.51 20.82
C ARG A 220 -6.10 11.70 19.47
N THR A 221 -5.72 10.93 18.46
CA THR A 221 -6.43 10.93 17.18
C THR A 221 -7.87 10.49 17.35
N ALA A 222 -8.15 9.41 18.09
CA ALA A 222 -9.51 8.93 18.33
C ALA A 222 -10.37 10.01 19.01
N GLN A 223 -9.82 10.76 19.97
CA GLN A 223 -10.53 11.86 20.62
C GLN A 223 -10.82 13.00 19.65
N LEU A 224 -9.81 13.46 18.89
CA LEU A 224 -9.97 14.53 17.91
C LEU A 224 -11.00 14.19 16.80
N LEU A 225 -11.07 12.92 16.39
CA LEU A 225 -12.08 12.49 15.42
C LEU A 225 -13.51 12.68 15.93
N VAL A 226 -13.75 12.56 17.25
CA VAL A 226 -15.05 12.84 17.86
C VAL A 226 -15.28 14.33 17.96
N ASP A 227 -14.30 15.05 18.48
CA ASP A 227 -14.46 16.46 18.84
C ASP A 227 -14.57 17.36 17.61
N ASP A 228 -13.74 17.13 16.57
CA ASP A 228 -13.58 18.05 15.47
C ASP A 228 -14.06 17.51 14.10
N PHE A 229 -14.21 16.18 13.95
CA PHE A 229 -14.44 15.56 12.65
C PHE A 229 -15.70 14.69 12.53
N GLY A 230 -16.63 14.83 13.45
CA GLY A 230 -17.93 14.15 13.39
C GLY A 230 -17.82 12.61 13.42
N SER A 231 -16.82 12.09 14.14
CA SER A 231 -16.56 10.65 14.32
C SER A 231 -16.20 9.91 13.04
N ASP A 232 -15.63 10.60 12.05
CA ASP A 232 -15.06 10.03 10.84
C ASP A 232 -13.67 10.62 10.56
N ILE A 233 -12.90 10.05 9.66
CA ILE A 233 -11.61 10.63 9.30
C ILE A 233 -11.80 11.88 8.42
N PRO A 234 -10.93 12.89 8.52
CA PRO A 234 -10.97 14.05 7.64
C PRO A 234 -10.86 13.68 6.17
N TYR A 235 -11.55 14.42 5.30
CA TYR A 235 -11.55 14.22 3.84
C TYR A 235 -10.69 15.25 3.07
N ASN A 236 -9.88 16.01 3.78
CA ASN A 236 -8.91 16.93 3.18
C ASN A 236 -7.54 16.76 3.83
N ILE A 237 -6.49 17.19 3.14
CA ILE A 237 -5.12 16.95 3.56
C ILE A 237 -4.77 17.69 4.87
N ASP A 238 -5.26 18.91 5.04
CA ASP A 238 -4.95 19.72 6.21
C ASP A 238 -5.56 19.11 7.47
N GLY A 239 -6.81 18.65 7.40
CA GLY A 239 -7.47 17.94 8.48
C GLY A 239 -6.76 16.64 8.85
N ILE A 240 -6.31 15.86 7.85
CA ILE A 240 -5.56 14.63 8.13
C ILE A 240 -4.19 14.93 8.74
N LEU A 241 -3.50 15.97 8.27
CA LEU A 241 -2.20 16.35 8.80
C LEU A 241 -2.27 17.00 10.20
N SER A 242 -3.44 17.46 10.62
CA SER A 242 -3.65 17.94 12.00
C SER A 242 -3.70 16.79 13.02
N LEU A 243 -3.90 15.54 12.57
CA LEU A 243 -3.97 14.38 13.45
C LEU A 243 -2.58 14.03 14.02
N PRO A 244 -2.47 13.75 15.33
CA PRO A 244 -1.20 13.44 15.97
C PRO A 244 -0.45 12.28 15.33
N GLY A 245 0.80 12.51 14.93
CA GLY A 245 1.67 11.49 14.36
C GLY A 245 1.39 11.13 12.91
N VAL A 246 0.50 11.85 12.23
CA VAL A 246 0.20 11.67 10.82
C VAL A 246 1.04 12.65 9.99
N GLY A 247 1.85 12.11 9.09
CA GLY A 247 2.66 12.90 8.15
C GLY A 247 2.12 12.83 6.71
N PRO A 248 2.74 13.58 5.78
CA PRO A 248 2.26 13.68 4.38
C PRO A 248 2.05 12.33 3.71
N LYS A 249 2.99 11.39 3.85
CA LYS A 249 2.83 10.01 3.31
C LYS A 249 1.53 9.37 3.75
N MET A 250 1.26 9.40 5.05
CA MET A 250 0.05 8.81 5.63
C MET A 250 -1.20 9.56 5.16
N GLY A 251 -1.13 10.89 5.15
CA GLY A 251 -2.24 11.76 4.75
C GLY A 251 -2.69 11.50 3.32
N TYR A 252 -1.79 11.56 2.34
CA TYR A 252 -2.13 11.32 0.94
C TYR A 252 -2.63 9.89 0.70
N LEU A 253 -2.02 8.90 1.34
CA LEU A 253 -2.46 7.53 1.21
C LEU A 253 -3.84 7.30 1.83
N THR A 254 -4.13 7.95 2.96
CA THR A 254 -5.44 7.87 3.63
C THR A 254 -6.54 8.54 2.79
N LEU A 255 -6.27 9.69 2.19
CA LEU A 255 -7.22 10.31 1.26
C LEU A 255 -7.48 9.42 0.04
N GLN A 256 -6.43 8.89 -0.56
CA GLN A 256 -6.55 8.03 -1.73
C GLN A 256 -7.35 6.77 -1.45
N LYS A 257 -6.97 6.01 -0.42
CA LYS A 257 -7.53 4.67 -0.16
C LYS A 257 -8.81 4.70 0.70
N GLY A 258 -9.04 5.77 1.47
CA GLY A 258 -10.24 5.92 2.30
C GLY A 258 -11.34 6.76 1.65
N TRP A 259 -10.96 7.77 0.88
CA TRP A 259 -11.91 8.70 0.27
C TRP A 259 -11.88 8.70 -1.26
N GLY A 260 -11.06 7.88 -1.90
CA GLY A 260 -10.88 7.90 -3.35
C GLY A 260 -10.34 9.23 -3.90
N LEU A 261 -9.75 10.05 -3.03
CA LEU A 261 -9.25 11.40 -3.35
C LEU A 261 -7.76 11.36 -3.61
N ILE A 262 -7.37 11.61 -4.85
CA ILE A 262 -5.97 11.66 -5.27
C ILE A 262 -5.47 13.11 -5.15
N ALA A 263 -5.22 13.55 -3.91
CA ALA A 263 -4.78 14.92 -3.62
C ALA A 263 -3.26 15.11 -3.74
N GLY A 264 -2.51 14.04 -3.88
CA GLY A 264 -1.06 14.05 -4.03
C GLY A 264 -0.46 12.66 -4.07
N ILE A 265 0.81 12.58 -4.46
CA ILE A 265 1.54 11.32 -4.53
C ILE A 265 1.98 10.88 -3.13
N CYS A 266 1.68 9.64 -2.77
CA CYS A 266 2.24 9.04 -1.57
C CYS A 266 3.71 8.65 -1.83
N VAL A 267 4.66 9.39 -1.27
CA VAL A 267 6.09 9.09 -1.39
C VAL A 267 6.60 8.48 -0.08
N ASP A 268 7.00 7.22 -0.16
CA ASP A 268 7.64 6.50 0.93
C ASP A 268 9.16 6.36 0.71
N VAL A 269 9.84 5.60 1.57
CA VAL A 269 11.29 5.38 1.47
C VAL A 269 11.70 4.66 0.19
N HIS A 270 10.84 3.80 -0.38
CA HIS A 270 11.13 3.10 -1.64
C HIS A 270 10.96 4.04 -2.82
N VAL A 271 9.84 4.76 -2.91
CA VAL A 271 9.60 5.75 -3.97
C VAL A 271 10.70 6.82 -3.95
N HIS A 272 10.97 7.42 -2.77
CA HIS A 272 12.03 8.40 -2.61
C HIS A 272 13.39 7.89 -3.11
N ARG A 273 13.80 6.72 -2.67
CA ARG A 273 15.08 6.11 -3.06
C ARG A 273 15.16 5.80 -4.55
N LEU A 274 14.11 5.23 -5.13
CA LEU A 274 14.09 4.83 -6.53
C LEU A 274 14.07 6.04 -7.46
N CYS A 275 13.23 7.05 -7.19
CA CYS A 275 13.18 8.27 -7.99
C CYS A 275 14.53 9.02 -8.00
N ASN A 276 15.18 9.13 -6.82
CA ASN A 276 16.52 9.72 -6.73
C ASN A 276 17.57 8.87 -7.47
N MET A 277 17.52 7.55 -7.32
CA MET A 277 18.46 6.63 -7.94
C MET A 277 18.41 6.64 -9.47
N TRP A 278 17.23 6.87 -10.04
CA TRP A 278 17.02 6.93 -11.50
C TRP A 278 17.11 8.34 -12.07
N ASN A 279 17.39 9.34 -11.22
CA ASN A 279 17.38 10.75 -11.58
C ASN A 279 16.03 11.23 -12.18
N TRP A 280 14.93 10.67 -11.69
CA TRP A 280 13.58 11.15 -12.00
C TRP A 280 13.24 12.44 -11.27
N VAL A 281 13.98 12.72 -10.21
CA VAL A 281 13.99 13.96 -9.45
C VAL A 281 15.45 14.36 -9.22
N ASP A 282 15.69 15.64 -8.95
CA ASP A 282 17.04 16.14 -8.67
C ASP A 282 17.54 15.61 -7.29
N PRO A 283 18.55 14.70 -7.26
CA PRO A 283 19.02 14.14 -5.99
C PRO A 283 19.70 15.16 -5.07
N ILE A 284 20.11 16.32 -5.61
CA ILE A 284 20.72 17.40 -4.82
C ILE A 284 19.64 18.15 -4.06
N LYS A 285 18.50 18.42 -4.68
CA LYS A 285 17.36 19.13 -4.07
C LYS A 285 16.46 18.20 -3.25
N CYS A 286 16.26 16.97 -3.72
CA CYS A 286 15.32 16.01 -3.12
C CYS A 286 15.95 15.18 -1.99
N LYS A 287 16.29 15.82 -0.87
CA LYS A 287 16.84 15.12 0.31
C LYS A 287 15.80 14.45 1.19
N THR A 288 14.53 14.79 1.04
CA THR A 288 13.42 14.22 1.81
C THR A 288 12.35 13.67 0.89
N ALA A 289 11.50 12.78 1.41
CA ALA A 289 10.36 12.24 0.67
C ALA A 289 9.40 13.36 0.23
N GLU A 290 9.25 14.42 1.02
CA GLU A 290 8.38 15.54 0.68
C GLU A 290 8.93 16.40 -0.47
N HIS A 291 10.25 16.60 -0.53
CA HIS A 291 10.87 17.24 -1.70
C HIS A 291 10.69 16.40 -2.96
N THR A 292 10.91 15.08 -2.85
CA THR A 292 10.66 14.14 -3.96
C THR A 292 9.21 14.16 -4.41
N ARG A 293 8.25 14.24 -3.48
CA ARG A 293 6.82 14.34 -3.81
C ARG A 293 6.53 15.57 -4.67
N LYS A 294 6.99 16.74 -4.21
CA LYS A 294 6.75 18.01 -4.91
C LYS A 294 7.33 18.01 -6.32
N GLU A 295 8.56 17.56 -6.46
CA GLU A 295 9.21 17.51 -7.77
C GLU A 295 8.60 16.46 -8.68
N LEU A 296 8.27 15.29 -8.15
CA LEU A 296 7.60 14.23 -8.92
C LEU A 296 6.21 14.69 -9.42
N GLN A 297 5.44 15.39 -8.58
CA GLN A 297 4.14 15.94 -8.97
C GLN A 297 4.23 17.05 -10.02
N ALA A 298 5.37 17.71 -10.14
CA ALA A 298 5.54 18.76 -11.14
C ALA A 298 5.51 18.23 -12.58
N TRP A 299 5.93 16.99 -12.81
CA TRP A 299 6.01 16.44 -14.17
C TRP A 299 5.23 15.13 -14.39
N LEU A 300 4.96 14.35 -13.34
CA LEU A 300 4.25 13.09 -13.47
C LEU A 300 2.76 13.35 -13.77
N PRO A 301 2.19 12.77 -14.83
CA PRO A 301 0.76 12.87 -15.11
C PRO A 301 -0.10 12.42 -13.93
N HIS A 302 -1.16 13.16 -13.64
CA HIS A 302 -2.06 12.89 -12.51
C HIS A 302 -2.66 11.48 -12.56
N SER A 303 -2.88 10.95 -13.76
CA SER A 303 -3.36 9.57 -13.98
C SER A 303 -2.47 8.48 -13.39
N LEU A 304 -1.20 8.78 -13.13
CA LEU A 304 -0.23 7.83 -12.54
C LEU A 304 -0.03 8.03 -11.03
N TRP A 305 -0.57 9.08 -10.43
CA TRP A 305 -0.35 9.38 -9.01
C TRP A 305 -0.88 8.29 -8.08
N TYR A 306 -1.96 7.61 -8.49
CA TYR A 306 -2.58 6.57 -7.66
C TYR A 306 -1.76 5.27 -7.62
N GLU A 307 -1.10 4.91 -8.74
CA GLU A 307 -0.42 3.60 -8.85
C GLU A 307 1.07 3.64 -8.50
N ILE A 308 1.75 4.80 -8.70
CA ILE A 308 3.21 4.87 -8.61
C ILE A 308 3.75 4.41 -7.27
N ASN A 309 3.03 4.69 -6.18
CA ASN A 309 3.43 4.23 -4.85
C ASN A 309 3.43 2.70 -4.78
N THR A 310 2.31 2.04 -5.05
CA THR A 310 2.18 0.58 -4.93
C THR A 310 3.13 -0.15 -5.88
N VAL A 311 3.28 0.36 -7.11
CA VAL A 311 4.21 -0.20 -8.10
C VAL A 311 5.64 -0.15 -7.60
N LEU A 312 6.11 1.02 -7.16
CA LEU A 312 7.51 1.20 -6.74
C LEU A 312 7.80 0.59 -5.36
N VAL A 313 6.86 0.61 -4.43
CA VAL A 313 7.03 -0.06 -3.13
C VAL A 313 7.24 -1.55 -3.33
N GLY A 314 6.36 -2.22 -4.04
CA GLY A 314 6.48 -3.66 -4.27
C GLY A 314 7.76 -4.02 -5.03
N PHE A 315 8.10 -3.26 -6.07
CA PHE A 315 9.37 -3.42 -6.77
C PHE A 315 10.59 -3.23 -5.84
N GLY A 316 10.53 -2.22 -4.96
CA GLY A 316 11.56 -1.95 -3.97
C GLY A 316 11.66 -2.97 -2.84
N GLN A 317 10.59 -3.71 -2.56
CA GLN A 317 10.56 -4.79 -1.56
C GLN A 317 11.16 -6.10 -2.09
N LEU A 318 11.01 -6.39 -3.38
CA LEU A 318 11.33 -7.70 -3.95
C LEU A 318 12.55 -7.70 -4.87
N ILE A 319 12.62 -6.78 -5.83
CA ILE A 319 13.63 -6.75 -6.89
C ILE A 319 14.73 -5.73 -6.58
N CYS A 320 14.39 -4.46 -6.49
CA CYS A 320 15.35 -3.39 -6.25
C CYS A 320 15.41 -3.02 -4.76
N MET A 321 15.77 -3.98 -3.93
CA MET A 321 15.91 -3.76 -2.48
C MET A 321 17.03 -2.76 -2.17
N ALA A 322 16.92 -2.04 -1.04
CA ALA A 322 17.97 -1.10 -0.60
C ALA A 322 19.31 -1.83 -0.34
N ARG A 323 19.24 -3.06 0.16
CA ARG A 323 20.39 -3.96 0.31
C ARG A 323 20.09 -5.26 -0.41
N GLY A 324 21.00 -5.71 -1.27
CA GLY A 324 20.86 -6.95 -2.03
C GLY A 324 19.93 -6.78 -3.26
N LYS A 325 20.14 -5.73 -4.05
CA LYS A 325 19.47 -5.54 -5.34
C LYS A 325 19.59 -6.79 -6.21
N ARG A 326 18.54 -7.14 -6.91
CA ARG A 326 18.50 -8.26 -7.85
C ARG A 326 18.50 -7.73 -9.28
N CYS A 327 19.61 -7.04 -9.64
CA CYS A 327 19.80 -6.54 -11.01
C CYS A 327 19.85 -7.67 -12.06
N ASP A 328 20.20 -8.86 -11.63
CA ASP A 328 20.16 -10.10 -12.40
C ASP A 328 18.74 -10.54 -12.80
N LEU A 329 17.74 -10.19 -12.01
CA LEU A 329 16.33 -10.52 -12.25
C LEU A 329 15.50 -9.31 -12.71
N CYS A 330 16.14 -8.17 -12.92
CA CYS A 330 15.43 -6.94 -13.21
C CYS A 330 15.30 -6.76 -14.73
N LEU A 331 14.09 -6.75 -15.25
CA LEU A 331 13.84 -6.51 -16.68
C LEU A 331 14.26 -5.12 -17.17
N ALA A 332 14.52 -4.19 -16.24
CA ALA A 332 15.04 -2.87 -16.59
C ALA A 332 16.57 -2.79 -16.52
N ASN A 333 17.28 -3.90 -16.44
CA ASN A 333 18.73 -3.92 -16.24
C ASN A 333 19.52 -3.36 -17.44
N ASP A 334 18.98 -3.40 -18.65
CA ASP A 334 19.55 -2.86 -19.88
C ASP A 334 19.48 -1.32 -19.94
N VAL A 335 18.38 -0.74 -19.44
CA VAL A 335 18.10 0.71 -19.49
C VAL A 335 18.36 1.44 -18.15
N CYS A 336 18.60 0.70 -17.06
CA CYS A 336 18.79 1.28 -15.75
C CYS A 336 20.19 1.89 -15.58
N ASN A 337 20.26 3.20 -15.35
CA ASN A 337 21.53 3.93 -15.11
C ASN A 337 22.21 3.54 -13.77
N ALA A 338 21.49 2.95 -12.82
CA ALA A 338 21.98 2.52 -11.50
C ALA A 338 22.19 1.00 -11.38
N ARG A 339 22.27 0.29 -12.49
CA ARG A 339 22.46 -1.18 -12.53
C ARG A 339 23.79 -1.61 -11.96
N ASN A 340 23.82 -2.75 -11.31
CA ASN A 340 25.04 -3.37 -10.81
C ASN A 340 25.52 -4.45 -11.80
N LEU A 341 26.49 -4.10 -12.62
CA LEU A 341 27.06 -4.99 -13.66
C LEU A 341 27.72 -6.24 -13.08
N LYS A 342 28.26 -6.19 -11.84
CA LYS A 342 28.85 -7.38 -11.21
C LYS A 342 27.79 -8.43 -10.91
N ILE A 343 26.62 -7.99 -10.43
CA ILE A 343 25.49 -8.89 -10.16
C ILE A 343 24.98 -9.50 -11.47
N ILE A 344 24.80 -8.69 -12.51
CA ILE A 344 24.31 -9.14 -13.81
C ILE A 344 25.27 -10.18 -14.39
N LYS A 345 26.57 -9.88 -14.49
CA LYS A 345 27.58 -10.77 -15.06
C LYS A 345 27.79 -12.08 -14.26
N SER A 346 27.49 -12.10 -12.97
CA SER A 346 27.62 -13.28 -12.14
C SER A 346 26.38 -14.19 -12.14
N SER A 347 25.32 -13.77 -12.81
CA SER A 347 24.06 -14.50 -12.86
C SER A 347 24.01 -15.48 -14.02
N LYS A 348 23.48 -16.68 -13.77
CA LYS A 348 23.14 -17.65 -14.81
C LYS A 348 21.98 -17.18 -15.71
N PHE A 349 21.26 -16.17 -15.27
CA PHE A 349 20.10 -15.60 -15.97
C PHE A 349 20.48 -14.79 -17.22
N HIS A 350 21.71 -14.32 -17.29
CA HIS A 350 22.21 -13.52 -18.41
C HIS A 350 22.34 -14.30 -19.74
N GLN A 351 22.15 -15.63 -19.70
CA GLN A 351 22.22 -16.51 -20.89
C GLN A 351 20.92 -16.53 -21.72
N LEU A 352 19.89 -15.77 -21.33
CA LEU A 352 18.59 -15.73 -22.02
C LEU A 352 18.45 -14.57 -23.01
N GLU A 353 19.49 -13.78 -23.24
CA GLU A 353 19.46 -12.63 -24.16
C GLU A 353 19.21 -13.02 -25.63
N ASP A 354 19.34 -14.30 -25.99
CA ASP A 354 19.14 -14.81 -27.35
C ASP A 354 17.70 -15.29 -27.62
N GLU A 355 16.82 -15.34 -26.63
CA GLU A 355 15.43 -15.76 -26.82
C GLU A 355 14.54 -14.59 -27.24
N LYS A 356 14.00 -14.67 -28.46
CA LYS A 356 13.17 -13.62 -29.09
C LYS A 356 11.74 -13.54 -28.55
N ASP A 357 11.32 -14.50 -27.71
CA ASP A 357 9.96 -14.56 -27.19
C ASP A 357 9.91 -14.08 -25.73
N MET A 358 9.30 -12.91 -25.56
CA MET A 358 9.11 -12.28 -24.23
C MET A 358 8.26 -13.13 -23.28
N GLU A 359 7.38 -13.99 -23.77
CA GLU A 359 6.50 -14.83 -22.94
C GLU A 359 7.31 -15.97 -22.30
N THR A 360 8.22 -16.57 -23.04
CA THR A 360 9.18 -17.57 -22.53
C THR A 360 10.14 -16.95 -21.52
N VAL A 361 10.67 -15.76 -21.81
CA VAL A 361 11.51 -14.99 -20.87
C VAL A 361 10.78 -14.71 -19.56
N TYR A 362 9.48 -14.38 -19.61
CA TYR A 362 8.67 -14.16 -18.43
C TYR A 362 8.38 -15.40 -17.62
N SER A 363 8.04 -16.50 -18.28
CA SER A 363 7.80 -17.76 -17.61
C SER A 363 9.04 -18.20 -16.82
N HIS A 364 10.19 -18.20 -17.47
CA HIS A 364 11.44 -18.55 -16.84
C HIS A 364 11.88 -17.56 -15.73
N TRP A 365 11.60 -16.26 -15.92
CA TRP A 365 11.83 -15.25 -14.89
C TRP A 365 10.99 -15.52 -13.63
N LEU A 366 9.71 -15.89 -13.76
CA LEU A 366 8.84 -16.24 -12.65
C LEU A 366 9.35 -17.46 -11.90
N ASP A 367 9.78 -18.50 -12.61
CA ASP A 367 10.33 -19.72 -12.03
C ASP A 367 11.62 -19.42 -11.25
N THR A 368 12.53 -18.65 -11.85
CA THR A 368 13.78 -18.23 -11.21
C THR A 368 13.53 -17.34 -9.99
N LEU A 369 12.51 -16.48 -10.04
CA LEU A 369 12.14 -15.63 -8.91
C LEU A 369 11.54 -16.47 -7.77
N SER A 370 10.71 -17.44 -8.09
CA SER A 370 10.14 -18.40 -7.14
C SER A 370 11.24 -19.19 -6.43
N ASP A 371 12.21 -19.72 -7.17
CA ASP A 371 13.34 -20.47 -6.62
C ASP A 371 14.31 -19.57 -5.82
N GLY A 372 14.54 -18.35 -6.27
CA GLY A 372 15.34 -17.36 -5.57
C GLY A 372 14.74 -16.92 -4.24
N ILE A 373 13.42 -16.89 -4.13
CA ILE A 373 12.69 -16.58 -2.89
C ILE A 373 12.76 -17.79 -1.93
N LYS A 374 12.58 -19.02 -2.42
CA LYS A 374 12.69 -20.25 -1.63
C LYS A 374 14.09 -20.41 -1.03
N THR A 375 15.16 -20.18 -1.80
CA THR A 375 16.56 -20.31 -1.33
C THR A 375 16.96 -19.30 -0.26
N LYS A 376 16.38 -18.10 -0.22
CA LYS A 376 16.61 -17.13 0.86
C LYS A 376 15.95 -17.53 2.20
N ARG A 377 14.85 -18.28 2.17
CA ARG A 377 14.21 -18.78 3.42
C ARG A 377 15.05 -19.81 4.16
N TYR A 378 15.89 -20.58 3.45
CA TYR A 378 16.74 -21.63 4.05
C TYR A 378 18.09 -21.13 4.60
N LYS A 379 18.56 -19.93 4.28
CA LYS A 379 19.84 -19.38 4.77
C LYS A 379 19.73 -18.51 6.02
N LYS A 380 18.64 -18.56 6.77
CA LYS A 380 18.52 -18.02 8.12
C LYS A 380 18.59 -19.17 9.14
N LYS A 381 19.81 -19.72 9.30
CA LYS A 381 20.22 -20.41 10.50
C LYS A 381 21.13 -19.53 11.33
#